data_e5c8ebe53f4d420e885c91b479185887
#
_entry.id   e5c8ebe53f4d420e885c91b479185887
#
_cell.length_a   1.000
_cell.length_b   1.000
_cell.length_c   1.000
_cell.angle_alpha   90.00
_cell.angle_beta   90.00
_cell.angle_gamma   90.00
#
_symmetry.space_group_name_H-M   'P 1'
#
loop_
_entity.id
_entity.type
_entity.pdbx_description
1 polymer ?
#
loop_
_entity_poly.entity_id
_entity_poly.type
_entity_poly.pdbx_seq_one_letter_code
_entity_poly.pdbx_strand_id
1 'polypeptide(L)'
;TDIILGGNSDYMARLKLKETLMPLLVKPDNEHKPPIPQQRNSQSGGGFSANVDSISNKNTKSGVDSLFPCQLGEDIKRKLSLLSNELVKNWGDRSLTILELDDKIATAAEKAPTEDKLIQSLRESLSEVKNEYEKVLIHEEENVRNAGGLHVIGTERHESRRVDNQLRGRAGRQGDLGS
;
A
#
# COMPACT_ATOMS: atom_id res chain seq x y z
N THR A 1 14.07 11.56 -5.32
CA THR A 1 12.93 10.64 -5.51
C THR A 1 11.94 11.30 -6.42
N ASP A 2 11.65 10.68 -7.55
CA ASP A 2 10.67 11.22 -8.50
C ASP A 2 9.26 10.98 -7.93
N ILE A 3 8.43 12.01 -8.02
CA ILE A 3 7.02 11.94 -7.65
C ILE A 3 6.26 11.61 -8.93
N ILE A 4 5.53 10.49 -8.91
CA ILE A 4 4.69 10.06 -10.03
C ILE A 4 3.29 10.55 -9.75
N LEU A 5 2.75 11.41 -10.64
CA LEU A 5 1.38 11.89 -10.52
C LEU A 5 0.40 10.72 -10.67
N GLY A 6 -0.65 10.71 -9.85
CA GLY A 6 -1.65 9.63 -9.84
C GLY A 6 -1.25 8.40 -9.04
N GLY A 7 0.05 8.15 -8.78
CA GLY A 7 0.53 7.02 -7.98
C GLY A 7 1.43 6.07 -8.75
N ASN A 8 1.96 5.05 -8.04
CA ASN A 8 2.86 4.04 -8.58
C ASN A 8 2.18 2.67 -8.63
N SER A 9 1.87 2.19 -9.84
CA SER A 9 1.20 0.91 -10.09
C SER A 9 1.99 -0.29 -9.54
N ASP A 10 3.32 -0.25 -9.62
CA ASP A 10 4.20 -1.31 -9.15
C ASP A 10 4.13 -1.45 -7.62
N TYR A 11 4.20 -0.32 -6.92
CA TYR A 11 4.05 -0.28 -5.47
C TYR A 11 2.67 -0.78 -5.03
N MET A 12 1.61 -0.32 -5.70
CA MET A 12 0.22 -0.72 -5.40
C MET A 12 0.01 -2.22 -5.61
N ALA A 13 0.54 -2.77 -6.70
CA ALA A 13 0.44 -4.20 -6.98
C ALA A 13 1.15 -5.05 -5.94
N ARG A 14 2.37 -4.67 -5.54
CA ARG A 14 3.12 -5.36 -4.46
C ARG A 14 2.37 -5.31 -3.13
N LEU A 15 1.84 -4.14 -2.78
CA LEU A 15 1.09 -3.98 -1.54
C LEU A 15 -0.19 -4.81 -1.55
N LYS A 16 -0.89 -4.87 -2.69
CA LYS A 16 -2.10 -5.70 -2.84
C LYS A 16 -1.81 -7.19 -2.72
N LEU A 17 -0.73 -7.67 -3.34
CA LEU A 17 -0.28 -9.05 -3.17
C LEU A 17 0.07 -9.34 -1.71
N LYS A 18 0.84 -8.45 -1.08
CA LYS A 18 1.20 -8.58 0.33
C LYS A 18 -0.04 -8.68 1.22
N GLU A 19 -1.02 -7.80 1.06
CA GLU A 19 -2.28 -7.83 1.82
C GLU A 19 -3.06 -9.14 1.60
N THR A 20 -3.02 -9.68 0.40
CA THR A 20 -3.71 -10.94 0.07
C THR A 20 -3.01 -12.16 0.67
N LEU A 21 -1.67 -12.20 0.62
CA LEU A 21 -0.86 -13.35 1.02
C LEU A 21 -0.51 -13.34 2.52
N MET A 22 -0.40 -12.17 3.13
CA MET A 22 0.02 -12.01 4.52
C MET A 22 -0.82 -12.83 5.52
N PRO A 23 -2.18 -12.81 5.49
CA PRO A 23 -2.99 -13.56 6.44
C PRO A 23 -2.86 -15.08 6.30
N LEU A 24 -2.41 -15.56 5.13
CA LEU A 24 -2.29 -16.98 4.81
C LEU A 24 -0.88 -17.52 5.09
N LEU A 25 0.15 -16.75 4.80
CA LEU A 25 1.54 -17.21 4.83
C LEU A 25 2.33 -16.72 6.04
N VAL A 26 1.93 -15.62 6.67
CA VAL A 26 2.71 -15.01 7.76
C VAL A 26 2.21 -15.47 9.12
N LYS A 27 3.15 -15.81 10.00
CA LYS A 27 2.87 -16.11 11.41
C LYS A 27 2.25 -14.89 12.09
N PRO A 28 1.16 -15.05 12.85
CA PRO A 28 0.64 -13.94 13.66
C PRO A 28 1.68 -13.61 14.74
N ASP A 29 2.27 -12.41 14.67
CA ASP A 29 3.16 -11.91 15.72
C ASP A 29 2.35 -11.67 17.01
N ASN A 30 2.50 -12.56 17.98
CA ASN A 30 1.93 -12.38 19.32
C ASN A 30 2.69 -11.32 20.16
N GLU A 31 3.76 -10.71 19.62
CA GLU A 31 4.68 -9.87 20.40
C GLU A 31 4.46 -8.37 20.30
N HIS A 32 3.56 -7.87 19.46
CA HIS A 32 3.26 -6.43 19.39
C HIS A 32 1.80 -6.13 19.72
N LYS A 33 1.35 -6.54 20.92
CA LYS A 33 0.32 -5.76 21.60
C LYS A 33 1.01 -4.53 22.18
N PRO A 34 0.69 -3.31 21.70
CA PRO A 34 1.15 -2.11 22.39
C PRO A 34 0.66 -2.23 23.84
N PRO A 35 1.47 -1.88 24.84
CA PRO A 35 1.06 -1.94 26.23
C PRO A 35 -0.19 -1.08 26.37
N ILE A 36 -1.30 -1.71 26.75
CA ILE A 36 -2.55 -0.99 27.09
C ILE A 36 -2.17 -0.06 28.23
N PRO A 37 -2.30 1.28 28.08
CA PRO A 37 -2.05 2.17 29.19
C PRO A 37 -3.00 1.76 30.33
N GLN A 38 -2.45 1.27 31.42
CA GLN A 38 -3.22 1.04 32.63
C GLN A 38 -3.80 2.40 33.04
N GLN A 39 -5.10 2.55 32.86
CA GLN A 39 -5.84 3.68 33.41
C GLN A 39 -5.64 3.68 34.92
N ARG A 40 -4.79 4.58 35.40
CA ARG A 40 -4.77 4.96 36.82
C ARG A 40 -6.13 5.58 37.12
N ASN A 41 -6.91 4.87 37.93
CA ASN A 41 -8.09 5.41 38.57
C ASN A 41 -7.69 6.67 39.36
N SER A 42 -7.95 7.84 38.80
CA SER A 42 -8.09 9.06 39.55
C SER A 42 -9.53 9.55 39.38
N GLN A 43 -10.32 9.28 40.41
CA GLN A 43 -11.62 9.92 40.60
C GLN A 43 -11.41 11.43 40.74
N SER A 44 -11.92 12.18 39.80
CA SER A 44 -12.58 13.46 40.08
C SER A 44 -13.28 14.00 38.84
N GLY A 45 -14.51 14.16 38.93
CA GLY A 45 -15.61 14.97 38.48
C GLY A 45 -15.48 15.77 37.18
N GLY A 46 -16.50 15.64 36.32
CA GLY A 46 -16.74 16.58 35.23
C GLY A 46 -17.20 15.85 33.98
N GLY A 47 -18.50 15.62 33.84
CA GLY A 47 -19.09 14.96 32.70
C GLY A 47 -18.93 15.75 31.41
N PHE A 48 -18.42 15.11 30.40
CA PHE A 48 -18.78 15.30 29.01
C PHE A 48 -18.86 13.90 28.38
N SER A 49 -20.03 13.31 28.47
CA SER A 49 -20.37 12.06 27.80
C SER A 49 -20.61 12.39 26.33
N ALA A 50 -19.55 12.35 25.54
CA ALA A 50 -19.71 12.18 24.10
C ALA A 50 -19.96 10.70 23.89
N ASN A 51 -21.21 10.34 23.64
CA ASN A 51 -21.62 9.05 23.10
C ASN A 51 -20.87 8.82 21.77
N VAL A 52 -19.78 8.06 21.84
CA VAL A 52 -19.21 7.40 20.69
C VAL A 52 -19.84 6.01 20.62
N ASP A 53 -21.17 6.00 20.53
CA ASP A 53 -21.91 4.80 20.19
C ASP A 53 -21.67 4.44 18.72
N SER A 54 -20.94 3.36 18.56
CA SER A 54 -21.15 2.35 17.54
C SER A 54 -21.40 2.86 16.12
N ILE A 55 -20.38 3.36 15.45
CA ILE A 55 -20.29 3.20 14.02
C ILE A 55 -19.47 1.91 13.77
N SER A 56 -20.07 0.78 14.06
CA SER A 56 -19.66 -0.49 13.46
C SER A 56 -20.12 -0.50 12.01
N ASN A 57 -19.49 0.34 11.19
CA ASN A 57 -19.68 0.31 9.75
C ASN A 57 -18.86 -0.88 9.23
N LYS A 58 -19.54 -2.02 9.02
CA LYS A 58 -19.02 -3.30 8.53
C LYS A 58 -18.47 -3.25 7.10
N ASN A 59 -18.14 -2.06 6.56
CA ASN A 59 -17.61 -1.86 5.20
C ASN A 59 -16.47 -0.85 5.14
N THR A 60 -15.64 -0.71 6.17
CA THR A 60 -14.38 0.01 6.03
C THR A 60 -13.45 -0.86 5.20
N LYS A 61 -13.38 -0.58 3.90
CA LYS A 61 -12.29 -1.07 3.06
C LYS A 61 -11.01 -0.61 3.72
N SER A 62 -10.19 -1.54 4.21
CA SER A 62 -8.90 -1.25 4.82
C SER A 62 -7.79 -1.49 3.81
N GLY A 63 -6.66 -0.85 3.98
CA GLY A 63 -5.50 -1.07 3.14
C GLY A 63 -5.52 -0.33 1.81
N VAL A 64 -4.96 -0.95 0.76
CA VAL A 64 -4.84 -0.34 -0.57
C VAL A 64 -6.18 0.07 -1.15
N ASP A 65 -7.22 -0.74 -0.94
CA ASP A 65 -8.56 -0.48 -1.46
C ASP A 65 -9.23 0.77 -0.85
N SER A 66 -8.77 1.25 0.31
CA SER A 66 -9.26 2.49 0.90
C SER A 66 -8.65 3.73 0.25
N LEU A 67 -7.40 3.62 -0.19
CA LEU A 67 -6.64 4.72 -0.82
C LEU A 67 -6.93 4.79 -2.32
N PHE A 68 -6.98 3.62 -2.96
CA PHE A 68 -7.20 3.49 -4.40
C PHE A 68 -8.16 2.33 -4.66
N PRO A 69 -9.47 2.60 -4.71
CA PRO A 69 -10.48 1.58 -4.97
C PRO A 69 -10.34 1.04 -6.40
N CYS A 70 -9.52 0.03 -6.57
CA CYS A 70 -9.40 -0.73 -7.81
C CYS A 70 -10.17 -2.04 -7.66
N GLN A 71 -11.21 -2.22 -8.46
CA GLN A 71 -11.92 -3.49 -8.53
C GLN A 71 -11.15 -4.42 -9.47
N LEU A 72 -10.36 -5.32 -8.89
CA LEU A 72 -9.73 -6.39 -9.66
C LEU A 72 -10.79 -7.25 -10.35
N GLY A 73 -10.55 -7.57 -11.61
CA GLY A 73 -11.43 -8.48 -12.38
C GLY A 73 -11.57 -9.84 -11.69
N GLU A 74 -12.72 -10.49 -11.87
CA GLU A 74 -13.00 -11.80 -11.24
C GLU A 74 -11.99 -12.88 -11.65
N ASP A 75 -11.47 -12.81 -12.87
CA ASP A 75 -10.44 -13.74 -13.36
C ASP A 75 -9.13 -13.58 -12.59
N ILE A 76 -8.72 -12.33 -12.31
CA ILE A 76 -7.51 -12.05 -11.52
C ILE A 76 -7.70 -12.50 -10.07
N LYS A 77 -8.87 -12.27 -9.49
CA LYS A 77 -9.19 -12.75 -8.14
C LYS A 77 -9.11 -14.27 -8.05
N ARG A 78 -9.63 -14.99 -9.05
CA ARG A 78 -9.54 -16.45 -9.14
C ARG A 78 -8.08 -16.91 -9.24
N LYS A 79 -7.28 -16.29 -10.11
CA LYS A 79 -5.85 -16.59 -10.24
C LYS A 79 -5.09 -16.34 -8.94
N LEU A 80 -5.34 -15.22 -8.26
CA LEU A 80 -4.75 -14.93 -6.95
C LEU A 80 -5.13 -15.97 -5.90
N SER A 81 -6.39 -16.43 -5.90
CA SER A 81 -6.85 -17.49 -5.00
C SER A 81 -6.14 -18.82 -5.27
N LEU A 82 -6.00 -19.22 -6.54
CA LEU A 82 -5.27 -20.43 -6.93
C LEU A 82 -3.79 -20.33 -6.54
N LEU A 83 -3.15 -19.21 -6.86
CA LEU A 83 -1.77 -18.93 -6.47
C LEU A 83 -1.60 -19.01 -4.94
N SER A 84 -2.48 -18.37 -4.18
CA SER A 84 -2.44 -18.40 -2.72
C SER A 84 -2.48 -19.82 -2.17
N ASN A 85 -3.35 -20.67 -2.71
CA ASN A 85 -3.45 -22.07 -2.31
C ASN A 85 -2.18 -22.86 -2.68
N GLU A 86 -1.60 -22.60 -3.83
CA GLU A 86 -0.35 -23.22 -4.28
C GLU A 86 0.83 -22.80 -3.38
N LEU A 87 0.92 -21.51 -3.05
CA LEU A 87 1.96 -20.99 -2.16
C LEU A 87 1.83 -21.56 -0.74
N VAL A 88 0.62 -21.65 -0.19
CA VAL A 88 0.37 -22.26 1.13
C VAL A 88 0.76 -23.74 1.12
N LYS A 89 0.46 -24.46 0.04
CA LYS A 89 0.82 -25.88 -0.09
C LYS A 89 2.33 -26.11 -0.12
N ASN A 90 3.10 -25.23 -0.76
CA ASN A 90 4.54 -25.41 -0.95
C ASN A 90 5.39 -24.74 0.14
N TRP A 91 5.00 -23.55 0.58
CA TRP A 91 5.74 -22.79 1.61
C TRP A 91 5.22 -23.06 3.02
N GLY A 92 4.02 -23.63 3.14
CA GLY A 92 3.35 -23.91 4.42
C GLY A 92 2.41 -22.79 4.86
N ASP A 93 1.36 -23.19 5.59
CA ASP A 93 0.42 -22.25 6.21
C ASP A 93 1.12 -21.51 7.36
N ARG A 94 1.05 -20.18 7.34
CA ARG A 94 1.62 -19.30 8.39
C ARG A 94 3.06 -19.66 8.78
N SER A 95 3.88 -20.01 7.81
CA SER A 95 5.25 -20.45 8.04
C SER A 95 6.29 -19.34 7.90
N LEU A 96 5.96 -18.29 7.15
CA LEU A 96 6.88 -17.20 6.82
C LEU A 96 6.82 -16.07 7.84
N THR A 97 7.90 -15.30 7.89
CA THR A 97 7.94 -13.98 8.51
C THR A 97 7.52 -12.90 7.50
N ILE A 98 7.20 -11.70 7.97
CA ILE A 98 6.87 -10.55 7.11
C ILE A 98 8.03 -10.24 6.16
N LEU A 99 9.28 -10.29 6.66
CA LEU A 99 10.47 -10.01 5.85
C LEU A 99 10.68 -11.04 4.74
N GLU A 100 10.50 -12.32 5.03
CA GLU A 100 10.61 -13.38 4.02
C GLU A 100 9.55 -13.25 2.93
N LEU A 101 8.32 -12.86 3.29
CA LEU A 101 7.27 -12.59 2.30
C LEU A 101 7.64 -11.38 1.44
N ASP A 102 8.14 -10.29 2.04
CA ASP A 102 8.58 -9.10 1.32
C ASP A 102 9.73 -9.41 0.36
N ASP A 103 10.71 -10.21 0.77
CA ASP A 103 11.83 -10.64 -0.08
C ASP A 103 11.35 -11.47 -1.27
N LYS A 104 10.39 -12.39 -1.07
CA LYS A 104 9.80 -13.18 -2.15
C LYS A 104 9.03 -12.31 -3.14
N ILE A 105 8.25 -11.34 -2.67
CA ILE A 105 7.55 -10.37 -3.54
C ILE A 105 8.56 -9.48 -4.27
N ALA A 106 9.62 -9.03 -3.62
CA ALA A 106 10.68 -8.25 -4.24
C ALA A 106 11.38 -9.03 -5.35
N THR A 107 11.75 -10.29 -5.08
CA THR A 107 12.34 -11.20 -6.08
C THR A 107 11.41 -11.44 -7.27
N ALA A 108 10.11 -11.59 -7.02
CA ALA A 108 9.13 -11.73 -8.10
C ALA A 108 9.02 -10.46 -8.94
N ALA A 109 9.17 -9.28 -8.33
CA ALA A 109 9.13 -8.00 -9.03
C ALA A 109 10.40 -7.70 -9.83
N GLU A 110 11.53 -8.32 -9.48
CA GLU A 110 12.76 -8.24 -10.27
C GLU A 110 12.61 -8.96 -11.59
N LYS A 111 13.22 -8.40 -12.64
CA LYS A 111 13.22 -9.01 -13.99
C LYS A 111 14.28 -10.10 -14.16
N ALA A 112 15.04 -10.41 -13.10
CA ALA A 112 16.07 -11.44 -13.14
C ALA A 112 15.47 -12.82 -13.47
N PRO A 113 16.13 -13.63 -14.30
CA PRO A 113 15.68 -14.98 -14.59
C PRO A 113 15.65 -15.82 -13.32
N THR A 114 14.59 -16.60 -13.12
CA THR A 114 14.46 -17.52 -11.98
C THR A 114 13.98 -18.87 -12.48
N GLU A 115 14.51 -19.93 -11.90
CA GLU A 115 14.07 -21.31 -12.17
C GLU A 115 12.91 -21.73 -11.22
N ASP A 116 12.64 -20.95 -10.18
CA ASP A 116 11.56 -21.23 -9.24
C ASP A 116 10.21 -20.94 -9.87
N LYS A 117 9.43 -21.99 -10.12
CA LYS A 117 8.08 -21.90 -10.71
C LYS A 117 7.12 -21.09 -9.86
N LEU A 118 7.26 -21.11 -8.52
CA LEU A 118 6.40 -20.36 -7.62
C LEU A 118 6.67 -18.86 -7.75
N ILE A 119 7.94 -18.48 -7.86
CA ILE A 119 8.31 -17.07 -8.09
C ILE A 119 7.86 -16.62 -9.49
N GLN A 120 7.89 -17.51 -10.50
CA GLN A 120 7.35 -17.18 -11.82
C GLN A 120 5.83 -16.96 -11.78
N SER A 121 5.06 -17.84 -11.15
CA SER A 121 3.61 -17.66 -10.96
C SER A 121 3.27 -16.38 -10.17
N LEU A 122 4.07 -16.08 -9.15
CA LEU A 122 3.94 -14.85 -8.37
C LEU A 122 4.22 -13.60 -9.24
N ARG A 123 5.22 -13.66 -10.11
CA ARG A 123 5.58 -12.60 -11.07
C ARG A 123 4.47 -12.35 -12.08
N GLU A 124 3.88 -13.40 -12.64
CA GLU A 124 2.75 -13.29 -13.56
C GLU A 124 1.55 -12.60 -12.89
N SER A 125 1.19 -13.06 -11.70
CA SER A 125 0.09 -12.45 -10.94
C SER A 125 0.37 -11.01 -10.55
N LEU A 126 1.63 -10.68 -10.19
CA LEU A 126 2.04 -9.30 -9.92
C LEU A 126 1.87 -8.42 -11.16
N SER A 127 2.27 -8.92 -12.33
CA SER A 127 2.13 -8.19 -13.60
C SER A 127 0.67 -7.94 -13.98
N GLU A 128 -0.20 -8.92 -13.80
CA GLU A 128 -1.62 -8.78 -14.08
C GLU A 128 -2.28 -7.74 -13.15
N VAL A 129 -1.99 -7.83 -11.85
CA VAL A 129 -2.49 -6.84 -10.86
C VAL A 129 -1.97 -5.45 -11.17
N LYS A 130 -0.67 -5.33 -11.53
CA LYS A 130 -0.07 -4.06 -11.93
C LYS A 130 -0.79 -3.43 -13.12
N ASN A 131 -1.07 -4.22 -14.16
CA ASN A 131 -1.76 -3.74 -15.37
C ASN A 131 -3.17 -3.20 -15.05
N GLU A 132 -3.89 -3.80 -14.09
CA GLU A 132 -5.19 -3.27 -13.66
C GLU A 132 -5.05 -1.93 -12.93
N TYR A 133 -4.05 -1.81 -12.04
CA TYR A 133 -3.78 -0.53 -11.38
C TYR A 133 -3.34 0.54 -12.38
N GLU A 134 -2.56 0.21 -13.40
CA GLU A 134 -2.16 1.18 -14.43
C GLU A 134 -3.37 1.80 -15.14
N LYS A 135 -4.38 1.00 -15.46
CA LYS A 135 -5.62 1.51 -16.10
C LYS A 135 -6.32 2.56 -15.23
N VAL A 136 -6.37 2.32 -13.92
CA VAL A 136 -7.00 3.26 -12.96
C VAL A 136 -6.13 4.50 -12.77
N LEU A 137 -4.82 4.31 -12.63
CA LEU A 137 -3.89 5.40 -12.36
C LEU A 137 -3.72 6.37 -13.52
N ILE A 138 -3.91 5.94 -14.77
CA ILE A 138 -3.93 6.82 -15.94
C ILE A 138 -5.03 7.90 -15.79
N HIS A 139 -6.22 7.50 -15.36
CA HIS A 139 -7.32 8.45 -15.14
C HIS A 139 -7.04 9.39 -13.95
N GLU A 140 -6.45 8.86 -12.88
CA GLU A 140 -6.05 9.68 -11.72
C GLU A 140 -4.96 10.67 -12.08
N GLU A 141 -3.99 10.27 -12.90
CA GLU A 141 -2.95 11.16 -13.41
C GLU A 141 -3.54 12.33 -14.21
N GLU A 142 -4.49 12.04 -15.10
CA GLU A 142 -5.21 13.08 -15.85
C GLU A 142 -5.99 14.02 -14.94
N ASN A 143 -6.68 13.49 -13.93
CA ASN A 143 -7.41 14.26 -12.94
C ASN A 143 -6.48 15.23 -12.18
N VAL A 144 -5.32 14.73 -11.72
CA VAL A 144 -4.32 15.54 -11.02
C VAL A 144 -3.75 16.64 -11.95
N ARG A 145 -3.45 16.31 -13.21
CA ARG A 145 -2.99 17.30 -14.19
C ARG A 145 -4.04 18.39 -14.45
N ASN A 146 -5.30 18.00 -14.60
CA ASN A 146 -6.42 18.94 -14.82
C ASN A 146 -6.68 19.81 -13.58
N ALA A 147 -6.38 19.32 -12.38
CA ALA A 147 -6.45 20.09 -11.14
C ALA A 147 -5.27 21.06 -10.94
N GLY A 148 -4.29 21.08 -11.85
CA GLY A 148 -3.13 21.96 -11.78
C GLY A 148 -1.83 21.29 -11.35
N GLY A 149 -1.82 19.95 -11.25
CA GLY A 149 -0.64 19.16 -10.92
C GLY A 149 -0.31 19.12 -9.44
N LEU A 150 0.96 18.87 -9.11
CA LEU A 150 1.44 18.77 -7.74
C LEU A 150 1.55 20.16 -7.10
N HIS A 151 0.84 20.36 -5.99
CA HIS A 151 0.98 21.55 -5.15
C HIS A 151 1.87 21.27 -3.94
N VAL A 152 2.98 22.02 -3.81
CA VAL A 152 3.95 21.86 -2.72
C VAL A 152 3.81 23.01 -1.71
N ILE A 153 3.44 22.66 -0.48
CA ILE A 153 3.28 23.63 0.61
C ILE A 153 4.52 23.55 1.51
N GLY A 154 5.28 24.63 1.57
CA GLY A 154 6.36 24.80 2.54
C GLY A 154 5.83 25.46 3.81
N THR A 155 5.88 24.74 4.94
CA THR A 155 5.42 25.24 6.25
C THR A 155 6.45 26.13 6.94
N GLU A 156 7.72 25.94 6.61
CA GLU A 156 8.84 26.70 7.15
C GLU A 156 9.84 27.02 6.02
N ARG A 157 10.58 28.13 6.17
CA ARG A 157 11.73 28.40 5.34
C ARG A 157 12.97 27.74 5.94
N HIS A 158 13.70 27.04 5.09
CA HIS A 158 15.00 26.51 5.49
C HIS A 158 16.06 27.62 5.52
N GLU A 159 17.05 27.51 6.42
CA GLU A 159 18.17 28.46 6.50
C GLU A 159 18.95 28.53 5.18
N SER A 160 19.03 27.42 4.46
CA SER A 160 19.66 27.35 3.14
C SER A 160 18.67 27.56 2.02
N ARG A 161 18.85 28.64 1.23
CA ARG A 161 18.08 28.94 0.02
C ARG A 161 18.14 27.78 -1.00
N ARG A 162 19.22 27.00 -0.99
CA ARG A 162 19.36 25.83 -1.88
C ARG A 162 18.32 24.77 -1.56
N VAL A 163 18.04 24.52 -0.29
CA VAL A 163 17.04 23.53 0.14
C VAL A 163 15.63 24.00 -0.19
N ASP A 164 15.32 25.29 -0.01
CA ASP A 164 14.05 25.86 -0.42
C ASP A 164 13.82 25.72 -1.94
N ASN A 165 14.86 25.97 -2.74
CA ASN A 165 14.77 25.79 -4.18
C ASN A 165 14.60 24.32 -4.58
N GLN A 166 15.20 23.38 -3.86
CA GLN A 166 15.00 21.93 -4.07
C GLN A 166 13.56 21.51 -3.73
N LEU A 167 12.95 22.12 -2.72
CA LEU A 167 11.54 21.89 -2.37
C LEU A 167 10.62 22.38 -3.48
N ARG A 168 10.84 23.62 -3.95
CA ARG A 168 10.06 24.20 -5.06
C ARG A 168 10.23 23.43 -6.37
N GLY A 169 11.43 22.90 -6.62
CA GLY A 169 11.73 22.09 -7.79
C GLY A 169 11.09 20.66 -7.75
N ARG A 170 10.33 20.32 -6.72
CA ARG A 170 9.54 19.09 -6.68
C ARG A 170 8.22 19.21 -7.44
N ALA A 171 7.65 20.41 -7.51
CA ALA A 171 6.52 20.69 -8.37
C ALA A 171 6.98 20.88 -9.84
N GLY A 172 6.18 20.46 -10.80
CA GLY A 172 6.45 20.64 -12.23
C GLY A 172 7.65 19.86 -12.77
N ARG A 173 8.03 18.72 -12.18
CA ARG A 173 9.09 17.85 -12.71
C ARG A 173 8.66 17.25 -14.04
N GLN A 174 9.64 17.04 -14.92
CA GLN A 174 9.45 16.46 -16.26
C GLN A 174 8.48 17.25 -17.16
N GLY A 175 8.21 18.53 -16.83
CA GLY A 175 7.29 19.37 -17.58
C GLY A 175 5.82 19.24 -17.16
N ASP A 176 5.54 18.52 -16.08
CA ASP A 176 4.20 18.47 -15.49
C ASP A 176 3.80 19.81 -14.88
N LEU A 177 2.49 20.06 -14.83
CA LEU A 177 1.92 21.19 -14.13
C LEU A 177 2.17 21.03 -12.62
N GLY A 178 2.42 22.15 -11.93
CA GLY A 178 2.62 22.15 -10.50
C GLY A 178 2.95 23.53 -9.94
N SER A 179 2.76 23.73 -8.64
CA SER A 179 2.99 25.00 -7.95
C SER A 179 3.54 24.80 -6.53
#